data_bf7369c51d59c08943a95ebe84e7fc0d
#
_entry.id   bf7369c51d59c08943a95ebe84e7fc0d
#
_cell.length_a   1.000
_cell.length_b   1.000
_cell.length_c   1.000
_cell.angle_alpha   90.00
_cell.angle_beta   90.00
_cell.angle_gamma   90.00
#
_symmetry.space_group_name_H-M   'P 1'
#
loop_
_entity.id
_entity.type
_entity.pdbx_description
1 polymer ?
#
loop_
_entity_poly.entity_id
_entity_poly.type
_entity_poly.pdbx_seq_one_letter_code
_entity_poly.pdbx_strand_id
1 'polypeptide(L)'
;EIIDRRAADAKQGKPFFIYLPYASPHTPIHPKGDWLGKSGLNPYADFVMQQDAAIGQLLDTLDRNGLTDNTLVIFTSDNGCSPQAKFDELLAKGHNPSHVFRGHKADIYEGGHRVPFLVRWPGKVKAGSKTDQLTCLIDVTATVAEIVGAKLPPNAAEDSISFLPTLRGQTGKL
;
A
#
# COMPACT_ATOMS: atom_id res chain seq x y z
N GLU A 1 7.06 2.64 17.96
CA GLU A 1 7.41 3.84 18.74
C GLU A 1 6.55 5.09 18.41
N ILE A 2 6.46 5.57 17.13
CA ILE A 2 5.68 6.77 16.80
C ILE A 2 4.21 6.56 17.12
N ILE A 3 3.63 5.45 16.69
CA ILE A 3 2.23 5.12 16.97
C ILE A 3 1.99 5.02 18.48
N ASP A 4 2.88 4.35 19.21
CA ASP A 4 2.76 4.20 20.67
C ASP A 4 2.76 5.56 21.36
N ARG A 5 3.64 6.47 20.94
CA ARG A 5 3.70 7.84 21.51
C ARG A 5 2.50 8.70 21.16
N ARG A 6 1.85 8.47 20.03
CA ARG A 6 0.70 9.26 19.55
C ARG A 6 -0.66 8.65 19.90
N ALA A 7 -0.68 7.43 20.43
CA ALA A 7 -1.92 6.71 20.68
C ALA A 7 -2.87 7.46 21.62
N ALA A 8 -2.35 8.05 22.69
CA ALA A 8 -3.16 8.82 23.64
C ALA A 8 -3.78 10.07 23.00
N ASP A 9 -2.98 10.82 22.25
CA ASP A 9 -3.42 12.01 21.51
C ASP A 9 -4.51 11.63 20.49
N ALA A 10 -4.30 10.56 19.74
CA ALA A 10 -5.24 10.09 18.72
C ALA A 10 -6.61 9.74 19.33
N LYS A 11 -6.63 9.09 20.49
CA LYS A 11 -7.86 8.76 21.24
C LYS A 11 -8.58 10.01 21.76
N GLN A 12 -7.87 11.13 21.93
CA GLN A 12 -8.42 12.41 22.33
C GLN A 12 -8.81 13.33 21.14
N GLY A 13 -8.89 12.76 19.93
CA GLY A 13 -9.29 13.50 18.74
C GLY A 13 -8.18 14.31 18.06
N LYS A 14 -6.91 14.02 18.37
CA LYS A 14 -5.75 14.58 17.68
C LYS A 14 -5.12 13.54 16.78
N PRO A 15 -5.67 13.28 15.58
CA PRO A 15 -5.21 12.23 14.69
C PRO A 15 -3.77 12.47 14.23
N PHE A 16 -3.10 11.40 13.80
CA PHE A 16 -1.81 11.47 13.11
C PHE A 16 -1.95 11.05 11.66
N PHE A 17 -1.02 11.50 10.84
CA PHE A 17 -0.78 11.01 9.49
C PHE A 17 0.64 10.45 9.43
N ILE A 18 0.80 9.26 8.86
CA ILE A 18 2.10 8.64 8.65
C ILE A 18 2.20 8.24 7.18
N TYR A 19 3.18 8.80 6.48
CA TYR A 19 3.67 8.30 5.21
C TYR A 19 4.91 7.45 5.47
N LEU A 20 4.86 6.18 5.10
CA LEU A 20 5.90 5.20 5.43
C LEU A 20 6.44 4.55 4.16
N PRO A 21 7.36 5.22 3.43
CA PRO A 21 7.98 4.66 2.26
C PRO A 21 9.06 3.65 2.66
N TYR A 22 8.82 2.37 2.41
CA TYR A 22 9.82 1.34 2.59
C TYR A 22 10.81 1.35 1.43
N ALA A 23 12.10 1.19 1.72
CA ALA A 23 13.11 0.97 0.69
C ALA A 23 13.01 -0.44 0.08
N SER A 24 12.56 -1.43 0.86
CA SER A 24 12.29 -2.79 0.35
C SER A 24 11.06 -2.83 -0.55
N PRO A 25 11.04 -3.67 -1.58
CA PRO A 25 12.08 -4.61 -2.00
C PRO A 25 13.03 -4.04 -3.06
N HIS A 26 13.23 -2.72 -3.13
CA HIS A 26 14.13 -2.05 -4.08
C HIS A 26 15.60 -2.48 -3.88
N THR A 27 16.42 -2.31 -4.90
CA THR A 27 17.88 -2.51 -4.83
C THR A 27 18.55 -1.49 -3.91
N PRO A 28 19.61 -1.90 -3.18
CA PRO A 28 20.19 -3.25 -3.14
C PRO A 28 19.25 -4.25 -2.45
N ILE A 29 19.00 -5.39 -3.13
CA ILE A 29 18.15 -6.45 -2.59
C ILE A 29 18.93 -7.18 -1.50
N HIS A 30 18.63 -6.83 -0.26
CA HIS A 30 19.40 -7.31 0.89
C HIS A 30 18.48 -7.66 2.08
N PRO A 31 17.74 -8.79 2.00
CA PRO A 31 16.97 -9.25 3.15
C PRO A 31 17.90 -9.57 4.33
N LYS A 32 17.44 -9.32 5.55
CA LYS A 32 18.19 -9.71 6.76
C LYS A 32 18.41 -11.22 6.79
N GLY A 33 19.48 -11.67 7.46
CA GLY A 33 19.88 -13.06 7.49
C GLY A 33 18.78 -14.05 7.86
N ASP A 34 17.90 -13.69 8.80
CA ASP A 34 16.75 -14.50 9.22
C ASP A 34 15.70 -14.71 8.12
N TRP A 35 15.74 -13.92 7.06
CA TRP A 35 14.81 -13.97 5.94
C TRP A 35 15.38 -14.67 4.71
N LEU A 36 16.70 -14.83 4.63
CA LEU A 36 17.37 -15.49 3.50
C LEU A 36 16.87 -16.93 3.33
N GLY A 37 16.40 -17.26 2.14
CA GLY A 37 15.90 -18.58 1.78
C GLY A 37 14.48 -18.90 2.23
N LYS A 38 13.81 -18.02 3.00
CA LYS A 38 12.47 -18.30 3.53
C LYS A 38 11.38 -18.42 2.46
N SER A 39 11.50 -17.69 1.37
CA SER A 39 10.53 -17.78 0.26
C SER A 39 10.66 -19.08 -0.54
N GLY A 40 11.81 -19.75 -0.50
CA GLY A 40 12.14 -20.84 -1.41
C GLY A 40 12.35 -20.39 -2.86
N LEU A 41 12.21 -19.10 -3.14
CA LEU A 41 12.33 -18.51 -4.48
C LEU A 41 13.72 -17.88 -4.68
N ASN A 42 13.86 -16.62 -4.34
CA ASN A 42 15.14 -15.91 -4.46
C ASN A 42 15.21 -14.75 -3.43
N PRO A 43 16.35 -14.06 -3.29
CA PRO A 43 16.50 -12.97 -2.30
C PRO A 43 15.48 -11.82 -2.45
N TYR A 44 14.99 -11.54 -3.66
CA TYR A 44 13.93 -10.56 -3.84
C TYR A 44 12.63 -10.97 -3.14
N ALA A 45 12.20 -12.21 -3.33
CA ALA A 45 11.00 -12.73 -2.69
C ALA A 45 11.16 -12.81 -1.16
N ASP A 46 12.35 -13.15 -0.67
CA ASP A 46 12.68 -13.10 0.77
C ASP A 46 12.52 -11.68 1.33
N PHE A 47 12.96 -10.68 0.54
CA PHE A 47 12.87 -9.27 0.93
C PHE A 47 11.43 -8.76 0.93
N VAL A 48 10.59 -9.25 0.00
CA VAL A 48 9.14 -9.00 0.01
C VAL A 48 8.49 -9.60 1.26
N MET A 49 8.82 -10.85 1.63
CA MET A 49 8.32 -11.47 2.85
C MET A 49 8.75 -10.71 4.12
N GLN A 50 9.98 -10.21 4.16
CA GLN A 50 10.44 -9.37 5.26
C GLN A 50 9.63 -8.08 5.37
N GLN A 51 9.32 -7.45 4.26
CA GLN A 51 8.47 -6.25 4.24
C GLN A 51 7.05 -6.55 4.69
N ASP A 52 6.46 -7.64 4.23
CA ASP A 52 5.13 -8.07 4.65
C ASP A 52 5.05 -8.25 6.17
N ALA A 53 6.05 -8.90 6.76
CA ALA A 53 6.15 -9.05 8.21
C ALA A 53 6.28 -7.70 8.94
N ALA A 54 6.98 -6.72 8.36
CA ALA A 54 7.08 -5.37 8.94
C ALA A 54 5.73 -4.64 8.92
N ILE A 55 4.93 -4.86 7.87
CA ILE A 55 3.55 -4.34 7.79
C ILE A 55 2.67 -5.02 8.84
N GLY A 56 2.81 -6.34 9.01
CA GLY A 56 2.13 -7.07 10.09
C GLY A 56 2.41 -6.44 11.46
N GLN A 57 3.67 -6.16 11.79
CA GLN A 57 4.05 -5.50 13.04
C GLN A 57 3.43 -4.10 13.21
N LEU A 58 3.24 -3.36 12.11
CA LEU A 58 2.54 -2.08 12.12
C LEU A 58 1.07 -2.27 12.47
N LEU A 59 0.39 -3.22 11.85
CA LEU A 59 -1.00 -3.54 12.12
C LEU A 59 -1.20 -4.00 13.57
N ASP A 60 -0.33 -4.88 14.07
CA ASP A 60 -0.33 -5.32 15.48
C ASP A 60 -0.13 -4.13 16.43
N THR A 61 0.68 -3.14 16.01
CA THR A 61 0.90 -1.93 16.81
C THR A 61 -0.36 -1.07 16.89
N LEU A 62 -1.12 -0.94 15.81
CA LEU A 62 -2.41 -0.27 15.84
C LEU A 62 -3.40 -1.00 16.74
N ASP A 63 -3.42 -2.33 16.65
CA ASP A 63 -4.34 -3.17 17.41
C ASP A 63 -4.08 -3.08 18.92
N ARG A 64 -2.85 -3.35 19.37
CA ARG A 64 -2.51 -3.25 20.80
C ARG A 64 -2.67 -1.86 21.39
N ASN A 65 -2.67 -0.81 20.57
CA ASN A 65 -2.98 0.55 21.00
C ASN A 65 -4.48 0.90 20.92
N GLY A 66 -5.33 -0.02 20.46
CA GLY A 66 -6.78 0.21 20.30
C GLY A 66 -7.10 1.32 19.31
N LEU A 67 -6.32 1.40 18.21
CA LEU A 67 -6.48 2.40 17.15
C LEU A 67 -7.04 1.80 15.86
N THR A 68 -7.16 0.49 15.77
CA THR A 68 -7.54 -0.25 14.56
C THR A 68 -8.82 0.26 13.93
N ASP A 69 -9.88 0.45 14.72
CA ASP A 69 -11.21 0.82 14.22
C ASP A 69 -11.30 2.28 13.73
N ASN A 70 -10.34 3.11 14.12
CA ASN A 70 -10.30 4.52 13.73
C ASN A 70 -9.06 4.89 12.92
N THR A 71 -8.47 3.92 12.24
CA THR A 71 -7.31 4.15 11.38
C THR A 71 -7.58 3.66 9.96
N LEU A 72 -7.46 4.57 8.99
CA LEU A 72 -7.36 4.22 7.58
C LEU A 72 -5.93 3.79 7.28
N VAL A 73 -5.74 2.57 6.80
CA VAL A 73 -4.46 2.06 6.31
C VAL A 73 -4.57 1.85 4.81
N ILE A 74 -3.66 2.45 4.06
CA ILE A 74 -3.50 2.23 2.62
C ILE A 74 -2.14 1.57 2.40
N PHE A 75 -2.14 0.44 1.70
CA PHE A 75 -0.93 -0.25 1.24
C PHE A 75 -0.90 -0.24 -0.27
N THR A 76 0.23 0.18 -0.82
CA THR A 76 0.44 0.24 -2.27
C THR A 76 1.94 0.19 -2.61
N SER A 77 2.26 0.29 -3.89
CA SER A 77 3.62 0.44 -4.42
C SER A 77 3.65 1.59 -5.41
N ASP A 78 4.81 2.18 -5.62
CA ASP A 78 5.02 3.28 -6.58
C ASP A 78 5.07 2.82 -8.03
N ASN A 79 5.51 1.57 -8.27
CA ASN A 79 5.60 0.94 -9.59
C ASN A 79 5.54 -0.59 -9.50
N GLY A 80 5.42 -1.22 -10.64
CA GLY A 80 5.47 -2.66 -10.78
C GLY A 80 6.83 -3.26 -10.43
N CYS A 81 6.92 -4.59 -10.40
CA CYS A 81 8.13 -5.30 -10.03
C CYS A 81 9.32 -4.89 -10.90
N SER A 82 10.46 -4.69 -10.25
CA SER A 82 11.70 -4.29 -10.93
C SER A 82 12.37 -5.47 -11.65
N PRO A 83 13.01 -5.26 -12.83
CA PRO A 83 13.82 -6.29 -13.49
C PRO A 83 14.90 -6.90 -12.59
N GLN A 84 15.41 -6.13 -11.63
CA GLN A 84 16.41 -6.59 -10.66
C GLN A 84 15.90 -7.69 -9.73
N ALA A 85 14.58 -7.95 -9.72
CA ALA A 85 13.99 -9.11 -9.05
C ALA A 85 14.39 -10.46 -9.68
N LYS A 86 15.04 -10.42 -10.86
CA LYS A 86 15.47 -11.60 -11.63
C LYS A 86 14.28 -12.49 -12.02
N PHE A 87 13.47 -11.97 -12.91
CA PHE A 87 12.24 -12.62 -13.37
C PHE A 87 12.47 -14.08 -13.82
N ASP A 88 13.57 -14.36 -14.53
CA ASP A 88 13.86 -15.70 -15.01
C ASP A 88 14.00 -16.72 -13.85
N GLU A 89 14.66 -16.33 -12.76
CA GLU A 89 14.79 -17.17 -11.56
C GLU A 89 13.42 -17.43 -10.91
N LEU A 90 12.56 -16.43 -10.85
CA LEU A 90 11.22 -16.52 -10.27
C LEU A 90 10.29 -17.35 -11.15
N LEU A 91 10.28 -17.10 -12.47
CA LEU A 91 9.49 -17.83 -13.44
C LEU A 91 9.86 -19.31 -13.48
N ALA A 92 11.16 -19.64 -13.43
CA ALA A 92 11.63 -21.03 -13.39
C ALA A 92 11.10 -21.79 -12.16
N LYS A 93 10.70 -21.08 -11.10
CA LYS A 93 10.08 -21.63 -9.89
C LYS A 93 8.55 -21.45 -9.85
N GLY A 94 7.95 -21.12 -10.98
CA GLY A 94 6.50 -20.97 -11.11
C GLY A 94 5.91 -19.68 -10.54
N HIS A 95 6.75 -18.69 -10.21
CA HIS A 95 6.30 -17.42 -9.68
C HIS A 95 6.48 -16.29 -10.71
N ASN A 96 5.37 -15.68 -11.17
CA ASN A 96 5.41 -14.48 -12.00
C ASN A 96 5.13 -13.23 -11.13
N PRO A 97 6.13 -12.38 -10.86
CA PRO A 97 5.94 -11.21 -10.01
C PRO A 97 5.05 -10.14 -10.64
N SER A 98 4.82 -10.16 -11.94
CA SER A 98 3.85 -9.32 -12.64
C SER A 98 2.50 -10.02 -12.87
N HIS A 99 2.28 -11.22 -12.30
CA HIS A 99 1.08 -12.03 -12.46
C HIS A 99 0.79 -12.29 -13.95
N VAL A 100 -0.39 -11.91 -14.44
CA VAL A 100 -0.78 -12.04 -15.87
C VAL A 100 -0.43 -10.82 -16.70
N PHE A 101 0.10 -9.78 -16.09
CA PHE A 101 0.36 -8.52 -16.75
C PHE A 101 1.68 -8.54 -17.50
N ARG A 102 1.66 -7.97 -18.71
CA ARG A 102 2.86 -7.77 -19.52
C ARG A 102 3.73 -6.69 -18.89
N GLY A 103 5.05 -6.88 -18.93
CA GLY A 103 6.04 -5.89 -18.56
C GLY A 103 6.33 -5.85 -17.06
N HIS A 104 7.10 -4.86 -16.68
CA HIS A 104 7.63 -4.64 -15.35
C HIS A 104 7.92 -3.15 -15.12
N LYS A 105 8.53 -2.77 -14.00
CA LYS A 105 8.98 -1.40 -13.74
C LYS A 105 9.65 -0.79 -14.98
N ALA A 106 9.31 0.46 -15.29
CA ALA A 106 9.72 1.27 -16.43
C ALA A 106 9.04 0.93 -17.77
N ASP A 107 8.20 -0.08 -17.83
CA ASP A 107 7.37 -0.35 -19.00
C ASP A 107 6.04 0.40 -18.93
N ILE A 108 5.52 0.78 -20.09
CA ILE A 108 4.17 1.37 -20.23
C ILE A 108 3.05 0.32 -20.08
N TYR A 109 3.38 -0.96 -20.08
CA TYR A 109 2.42 -2.04 -19.92
C TYR A 109 1.94 -2.18 -18.47
N GLU A 110 0.81 -2.86 -18.29
CA GLU A 110 0.16 -3.08 -16.99
C GLU A 110 1.12 -3.56 -15.90
N GLY A 111 2.07 -4.45 -16.22
CA GLY A 111 3.07 -4.92 -15.25
C GLY A 111 4.01 -3.82 -14.73
N GLY A 112 4.07 -2.66 -15.40
CA GLY A 112 4.89 -1.53 -14.98
C GLY A 112 4.22 -0.58 -13.98
N HIS A 113 2.89 -0.46 -14.04
CA HIS A 113 2.17 0.57 -13.29
C HIS A 113 0.87 0.09 -12.61
N ARG A 114 0.37 -1.10 -12.92
CA ARG A 114 -0.77 -1.68 -12.22
C ARG A 114 -0.30 -2.34 -10.93
N VAL A 115 -0.26 -1.54 -9.88
CA VAL A 115 0.26 -1.91 -8.57
C VAL A 115 -0.85 -2.39 -7.63
N PRO A 116 -0.54 -3.19 -6.60
CA PRO A 116 -1.51 -3.50 -5.56
C PRO A 116 -1.97 -2.22 -4.87
N PHE A 117 -3.28 -2.13 -4.60
CA PHE A 117 -3.88 -1.05 -3.84
C PHE A 117 -4.87 -1.66 -2.84
N LEU A 118 -4.47 -1.71 -1.57
CA LEU A 118 -5.22 -2.34 -0.51
C LEU A 118 -5.62 -1.29 0.53
N VAL A 119 -6.89 -1.31 0.94
CA VAL A 119 -7.39 -0.37 1.93
C VAL A 119 -8.01 -1.14 3.09
N ARG A 120 -7.61 -0.79 4.31
CA ARG A 120 -8.21 -1.26 5.55
C ARG A 120 -8.76 -0.07 6.34
N TRP A 121 -10.06 -0.07 6.55
CA TRP A 121 -10.73 0.95 7.38
C TRP A 121 -11.97 0.33 8.03
N PRO A 122 -11.82 -0.34 9.19
CA PRO A 122 -12.93 -1.03 9.84
C PRO A 122 -14.12 -0.10 10.11
N GLY A 123 -15.32 -0.62 9.90
CA GLY A 123 -16.56 0.14 10.05
C GLY A 123 -16.87 1.16 8.96
N LYS A 124 -15.93 1.39 8.02
CA LYS A 124 -16.10 2.32 6.89
C LYS A 124 -15.98 1.61 5.53
N VAL A 125 -15.03 0.70 5.41
CA VAL A 125 -14.83 -0.13 4.21
C VAL A 125 -15.26 -1.54 4.52
N LYS A 126 -16.11 -2.13 3.66
CA LYS A 126 -16.59 -3.51 3.83
C LYS A 126 -15.42 -4.48 3.65
N ALA A 127 -15.19 -5.32 4.64
CA ALA A 127 -14.15 -6.35 4.57
C ALA A 127 -14.35 -7.28 3.37
N GLY A 128 -13.26 -7.61 2.67
CA GLY A 128 -13.28 -8.48 1.48
C GLY A 128 -13.92 -7.88 0.24
N SER A 129 -14.34 -6.61 0.26
CA SER A 129 -14.84 -5.92 -0.92
C SER A 129 -13.74 -5.69 -1.96
N LYS A 130 -14.15 -5.67 -3.23
CA LYS A 130 -13.29 -5.38 -4.38
C LYS A 130 -13.99 -4.38 -5.28
N THR A 131 -13.24 -3.61 -6.02
CA THR A 131 -13.75 -2.67 -7.01
C THR A 131 -12.86 -2.66 -8.25
N ASP A 132 -13.46 -2.46 -9.41
CA ASP A 132 -12.77 -2.23 -10.68
C ASP A 132 -12.64 -0.73 -11.00
N GLN A 133 -12.93 0.14 -10.01
CA GLN A 133 -12.76 1.57 -10.15
C GLN A 133 -11.31 1.90 -10.48
N LEU A 134 -11.11 2.59 -11.60
CA LEU A 134 -9.79 3.12 -11.94
C LEU A 134 -9.42 4.19 -10.92
N THR A 135 -8.25 4.04 -10.33
CA THR A 135 -7.68 5.00 -9.36
C THR A 135 -6.19 5.18 -9.63
N CYS A 136 -5.70 6.38 -9.35
CA CYS A 136 -4.28 6.70 -9.39
C CYS A 136 -3.77 7.00 -7.98
N LEU A 137 -2.46 6.87 -7.75
CA LEU A 137 -1.88 7.18 -6.45
C LEU A 137 -2.06 8.65 -6.05
N ILE A 138 -2.14 9.56 -7.04
CA ILE A 138 -2.42 10.98 -6.80
C ILE A 138 -3.80 11.20 -6.17
N ASP A 139 -4.77 10.30 -6.38
CA ASP A 139 -6.13 10.40 -5.87
C ASP A 139 -6.21 10.28 -4.34
N VAL A 140 -5.15 9.77 -3.71
CA VAL A 140 -5.01 9.73 -2.25
C VAL A 140 -5.10 11.13 -1.65
N THR A 141 -4.56 12.15 -2.32
CA THR A 141 -4.57 13.54 -1.84
C THR A 141 -6.00 14.08 -1.70
N ALA A 142 -6.81 14.03 -2.75
CA ALA A 142 -8.19 14.48 -2.72
C ALA A 142 -9.04 13.63 -1.75
N THR A 143 -8.78 12.32 -1.70
CA THR A 143 -9.48 11.40 -0.80
C THR A 143 -9.22 11.73 0.67
N VAL A 144 -7.95 11.97 1.04
CA VAL A 144 -7.61 12.35 2.42
C VAL A 144 -8.17 13.73 2.76
N ALA A 145 -8.09 14.71 1.84
CA ALA A 145 -8.67 16.02 2.03
C ALA A 145 -10.18 15.94 2.32
N GLU A 146 -10.92 15.13 1.54
CA GLU A 146 -12.35 14.92 1.76
C GLU A 146 -12.63 14.25 3.11
N ILE A 147 -11.83 13.24 3.51
CA ILE A 147 -11.99 12.55 4.79
C ILE A 147 -11.85 13.51 5.98
N VAL A 148 -10.89 14.43 5.92
CA VAL A 148 -10.62 15.38 7.01
C VAL A 148 -11.38 16.70 6.88
N GLY A 149 -12.19 16.86 5.81
CA GLY A 149 -12.95 18.08 5.54
C GLY A 149 -12.08 19.28 5.14
N ALA A 150 -10.88 19.03 4.62
CA ALA A 150 -9.98 20.09 4.16
C ALA A 150 -10.36 20.52 2.74
N LYS A 151 -10.33 21.85 2.49
CA LYS A 151 -10.47 22.38 1.14
C LYS A 151 -9.10 22.51 0.51
N LEU A 152 -8.93 21.85 -0.64
CA LEU A 152 -7.72 22.00 -1.46
C LEU A 152 -7.77 23.36 -2.17
N PRO A 153 -6.64 24.09 -2.26
CA PRO A 153 -6.58 25.30 -3.07
C PRO A 153 -6.69 24.94 -4.56
N PRO A 154 -7.17 25.88 -5.41
CA PRO A 154 -7.46 25.60 -6.82
C PRO A 154 -6.26 25.14 -7.66
N ASN A 155 -5.05 25.41 -7.18
CA ASN A 155 -3.78 25.04 -7.83
C ASN A 155 -3.07 23.88 -7.13
N ALA A 156 -3.78 23.05 -6.36
CA ALA A 156 -3.21 21.90 -5.72
C ALA A 156 -4.04 20.64 -6.01
N ALA A 157 -3.34 19.54 -6.31
CA ALA A 157 -3.95 18.25 -6.61
C ALA A 157 -4.98 18.32 -7.77
N GLU A 158 -4.68 19.08 -8.83
CA GLU A 158 -5.56 19.38 -9.95
C GLU A 158 -6.10 18.11 -10.64
N ASP A 159 -5.27 17.08 -10.77
CA ASP A 159 -5.64 15.79 -11.38
C ASP A 159 -6.10 14.73 -10.35
N SER A 160 -6.22 15.09 -9.08
CA SER A 160 -6.58 14.17 -8.00
C SER A 160 -8.10 14.10 -7.84
N ILE A 161 -8.64 12.89 -7.93
CA ILE A 161 -10.08 12.62 -7.79
C ILE A 161 -10.29 11.75 -6.55
N SER A 162 -11.17 12.18 -5.65
CA SER A 162 -11.44 11.40 -4.45
C SER A 162 -12.13 10.08 -4.76
N PHE A 163 -11.59 8.98 -4.26
CA PHE A 163 -12.24 7.67 -4.29
C PHE A 163 -12.96 7.32 -2.97
N LEU A 164 -13.19 8.29 -2.10
CA LEU A 164 -13.93 8.07 -0.85
C LEU A 164 -15.33 7.49 -1.07
N PRO A 165 -16.11 7.92 -2.09
CA PRO A 165 -17.40 7.27 -2.40
C PRO A 165 -17.26 5.77 -2.67
N THR A 166 -16.24 5.38 -3.46
CA THR A 166 -15.94 3.97 -3.75
C THR A 166 -15.59 3.18 -2.48
N LEU A 167 -14.79 3.76 -1.57
CA LEU A 167 -14.49 3.14 -0.29
C LEU A 167 -15.73 2.88 0.56
N ARG A 168 -16.75 3.73 0.42
CA ARG A 168 -18.05 3.60 1.10
C ARG A 168 -19.04 2.68 0.37
N GLY A 169 -18.60 2.03 -0.70
CA GLY A 169 -19.43 1.13 -1.51
C GLY A 169 -20.44 1.84 -2.40
N GLN A 170 -20.25 3.13 -2.64
CA GLN A 170 -21.07 3.89 -3.55
C GLN A 170 -20.55 3.67 -4.98
N THR A 171 -21.36 3.08 -5.84
CA THR A 171 -21.08 2.96 -7.27
C THR A 171 -21.54 4.23 -7.98
N GLY A 172 -20.62 5.13 -8.23
CA GLY A 172 -20.87 6.33 -9.05
C GLY A 172 -19.85 6.40 -10.19
N LYS A 173 -20.22 7.00 -11.32
CA LYS A 173 -19.23 7.44 -12.30
C LYS A 173 -18.47 8.60 -11.66
N LEU A 174 -17.15 8.51 -11.64
CA LEU A 174 -16.28 9.67 -11.42
C LEU A 174 -16.44 10.64 -12.56
#